data_29de6f4a19eede255144326fbebc9dbe
#
_entry.id   29de6f4a19eede255144326fbebc9dbe
#
_cell.length_a   1.000
_cell.length_b   1.000
_cell.length_c   1.000
_cell.angle_alpha   90.00
_cell.angle_beta   90.00
_cell.angle_gamma   90.00
#
_symmetry.space_group_name_H-M   'P 1'
#
loop_
_entity.id
_entity.type
_entity.pdbx_description
1 polymer ?
#
loop_
_entity_poly.entity_id
_entity_poly.type
_entity_poly.pdbx_seq_one_letter_code
_entity_poly.pdbx_strand_id
1 'polypeptide(L)'
;DGNDYWILDQLESVRPRVIVLEINPFFANESVSVKYNPSFSLENINENIYGMSALAAIKLCKQKEYKLVATNSKGFNLFFVDNQESSAFEAITPNEIFQKRYFREHSGGFIFNDEEYVKF
;
A
#
# COMPACT_ATOMS: atom_id res chain seq x y z
N ASP A 1 1.11 7.21 -6.29
CA ASP A 1 -0.26 7.16 -6.83
C ASP A 1 -0.48 5.97 -7.77
N GLY A 2 0.22 5.85 -8.87
CA GLY A 2 0.00 4.77 -9.84
C GLY A 2 1.01 3.64 -9.77
N ASN A 3 2.28 3.98 -9.77
CA ASN A 3 3.36 3.01 -9.93
C ASN A 3 4.16 2.73 -8.64
N ASP A 4 3.72 3.22 -7.48
CA ASP A 4 4.50 3.18 -6.24
C ASP A 4 4.88 1.75 -5.81
N TYR A 5 3.98 0.77 -6.00
CA TYR A 5 4.28 -0.63 -5.75
C TYR A 5 5.50 -1.09 -6.56
N TRP A 6 5.48 -0.84 -7.86
CA TRP A 6 6.50 -1.30 -8.80
C TRP A 6 7.84 -0.59 -8.62
N ILE A 7 7.79 0.71 -8.30
CA ILE A 7 9.00 1.50 -7.98
C ILE A 7 9.64 0.94 -6.71
N LEU A 8 8.85 0.73 -5.65
CA LEU A 8 9.37 0.18 -4.41
C LEU A 8 9.87 -1.26 -4.57
N ASP A 9 9.16 -2.09 -5.36
CA ASP A 9 9.59 -3.47 -5.64
C ASP A 9 10.99 -3.52 -6.24
N GLN A 10 11.28 -2.65 -7.20
CA GLN A 10 12.57 -2.59 -7.89
C GLN A 10 13.64 -1.76 -7.17
N LEU A 11 13.29 -1.09 -6.08
CA LEU A 11 14.22 -0.23 -5.37
C LEU A 11 15.20 -1.06 -4.52
N GLU A 12 16.45 -1.18 -5.00
CA GLU A 12 17.55 -1.89 -4.34
C GLU A 12 18.73 -0.98 -3.97
N SER A 13 18.86 0.16 -4.65
CA SER A 13 20.03 1.04 -4.52
C SER A 13 20.08 1.83 -3.22
N VAL A 14 18.97 1.98 -2.53
CA VAL A 14 18.85 2.68 -1.26
C VAL A 14 18.01 1.88 -0.27
N ARG A 15 18.35 2.00 1.01
CA ARG A 15 17.59 1.39 2.11
C ARG A 15 17.20 2.49 3.11
N PRO A 16 16.06 3.16 2.90
CA PRO A 16 15.59 4.18 3.82
C PRO A 16 15.24 3.58 5.19
N ARG A 17 15.45 4.31 6.27
CA ARG A 17 15.04 3.87 7.62
C ARG A 17 13.52 3.81 7.79
N VAL A 18 12.82 4.67 7.07
CA VAL A 18 11.34 4.77 7.08
C VAL A 18 10.83 4.82 5.65
N ILE A 19 9.77 4.08 5.39
CA ILE A 19 9.00 4.12 4.14
C ILE A 19 7.57 4.56 4.50
N VAL A 20 7.04 5.50 3.75
CA VAL A 20 5.63 5.89 3.81
C VAL A 20 4.98 5.58 2.46
N LEU A 21 3.92 4.80 2.49
CA LEU A 21 3.18 4.43 1.29
C LEU A 21 1.73 4.87 1.39
N GLU A 22 1.22 5.49 0.36
CA GLU A 22 -0.21 5.68 0.17
C GLU A 22 -0.83 4.40 -0.38
N ILE A 23 -1.98 4.02 0.17
CA ILE A 23 -2.75 2.87 -0.29
C ILE A 23 -4.15 3.30 -0.69
N ASN A 24 -4.77 2.56 -1.59
CA ASN A 24 -6.13 2.81 -2.02
C ASN A 24 -7.11 1.94 -1.20
N PRO A 25 -7.95 2.56 -0.34
CA PRO A 25 -8.93 1.83 0.47
C PRO A 25 -9.97 1.08 -0.35
N PHE A 26 -10.22 1.49 -1.60
CA PHE A 26 -11.19 0.85 -2.50
C PHE A 26 -10.96 -0.66 -2.65
N PHE A 27 -9.70 -1.10 -2.61
CA PHE A 27 -9.34 -2.52 -2.69
C PHE A 27 -9.70 -3.33 -1.44
N ALA A 28 -10.21 -2.69 -0.40
CA ALA A 28 -10.61 -3.34 0.85
C ALA A 28 -9.50 -4.26 1.42
N ASN A 29 -9.81 -5.53 1.64
CA ASN A 29 -8.90 -6.55 2.15
C ASN A 29 -8.27 -7.43 1.05
N GLU A 30 -8.34 -7.02 -0.20
CA GLU A 30 -7.63 -7.70 -1.29
C GLU A 30 -6.14 -7.38 -1.28
N SER A 31 -5.32 -8.29 -1.84
CA SER A 31 -3.89 -8.09 -1.99
C SER A 31 -3.56 -7.85 -3.46
N VAL A 32 -3.72 -6.59 -3.89
CA VAL A 32 -3.64 -6.20 -5.31
C VAL A 32 -2.93 -4.86 -5.49
N SER A 33 -2.38 -4.66 -6.68
CA SER A 33 -1.97 -3.35 -7.20
C SER A 33 -2.44 -3.19 -8.63
N VAL A 34 -2.61 -1.95 -9.10
CA VAL A 34 -2.73 -1.70 -10.53
C VAL A 34 -1.48 -2.17 -11.26
N LYS A 35 -1.62 -2.54 -12.52
CA LYS A 35 -0.46 -2.89 -13.36
C LYS A 35 0.46 -1.70 -13.55
N TYR A 36 1.74 -1.97 -13.73
CA TYR A 36 2.70 -0.94 -14.09
C TYR A 36 2.27 -0.22 -15.38
N ASN A 37 2.25 1.10 -15.33
CA ASN A 37 1.94 1.93 -16.48
C ASN A 37 3.01 3.01 -16.65
N PRO A 38 3.89 2.89 -17.66
CA PRO A 38 4.94 3.88 -17.92
C PRO A 38 4.40 5.25 -18.35
N SER A 39 3.15 5.29 -18.84
CA SER A 39 2.45 6.51 -19.24
C SER A 39 1.47 7.02 -18.17
N PHE A 40 1.63 6.58 -16.92
CA PHE A 40 0.79 7.01 -15.82
C PHE A 40 0.79 8.54 -15.68
N SER A 41 -0.39 9.12 -15.59
CA SER A 41 -0.61 10.54 -15.34
C SER A 41 -1.78 10.73 -14.38
N LEU A 42 -1.63 11.64 -13.43
CA LEU A 42 -2.70 12.01 -12.49
C LEU A 42 -3.96 12.54 -13.18
N GLU A 43 -3.80 13.14 -14.36
CA GLU A 43 -4.92 13.66 -15.16
C GLU A 43 -5.84 12.56 -15.72
N ASN A 44 -5.34 11.33 -15.81
CA ASN A 44 -6.02 10.18 -16.38
C ASN A 44 -6.41 9.13 -15.33
N ILE A 45 -6.37 9.47 -14.05
CA ILE A 45 -6.78 8.56 -12.99
C ILE A 45 -8.30 8.35 -13.06
N ASN A 46 -8.71 7.10 -13.18
CA ASN A 46 -10.05 6.70 -12.78
C ASN A 46 -10.08 6.72 -11.24
N GLU A 47 -11.02 7.45 -10.63
CA GLU A 47 -11.09 7.73 -9.19
C GLU A 47 -10.94 6.52 -8.26
N ASN A 48 -11.19 5.32 -8.77
CA ASN A 48 -11.11 4.07 -7.99
C ASN A 48 -9.99 3.12 -8.46
N ILE A 49 -9.37 3.36 -9.62
CA ILE A 49 -8.39 2.45 -10.23
C ILE A 49 -7.01 3.10 -10.20
N TYR A 50 -6.37 3.09 -9.03
CA TYR A 50 -5.00 3.60 -8.88
C TYR A 50 -4.30 2.94 -7.68
N GLY A 51 -2.96 2.90 -7.75
CA GLY A 51 -2.10 2.53 -6.64
C GLY A 51 -2.21 1.05 -6.22
N MET A 52 -2.02 0.82 -4.93
CA MET A 52 -1.97 -0.51 -4.34
C MET A 52 -2.89 -0.64 -3.12
N SER A 53 -3.23 -1.87 -2.77
CA SER A 53 -3.95 -2.19 -1.54
C SER A 53 -3.04 -2.17 -0.31
N ALA A 54 -3.65 -2.08 0.88
CA ALA A 54 -2.91 -2.18 2.14
C ALA A 54 -2.17 -3.52 2.27
N LEU A 55 -2.80 -4.64 1.89
CA LEU A 55 -2.16 -5.96 2.01
C LEU A 55 -1.02 -6.15 1.03
N ALA A 56 -1.10 -5.61 -0.20
CA ALA A 56 0.01 -5.64 -1.14
C ALA A 56 1.21 -4.85 -0.61
N ALA A 57 0.97 -3.63 -0.10
CA ALA A 57 2.01 -2.80 0.52
C ALA A 57 2.68 -3.51 1.71
N ILE A 58 1.90 -4.12 2.61
CA ILE A 58 2.40 -4.85 3.77
C ILE A 58 3.24 -6.05 3.36
N LYS A 59 2.77 -6.84 2.39
CA LYS A 59 3.53 -8.00 1.88
C LYS A 59 4.87 -7.58 1.27
N LEU A 60 4.87 -6.57 0.41
CA LEU A 60 6.08 -6.07 -0.23
C LEU A 60 7.08 -5.54 0.81
N CYS A 61 6.63 -4.69 1.72
CA CYS A 61 7.49 -4.16 2.78
C CYS A 61 8.03 -5.26 3.70
N LYS A 62 7.23 -6.28 4.03
CA LYS A 62 7.69 -7.43 4.80
C LYS A 62 8.78 -8.23 4.07
N GLN A 63 8.65 -8.45 2.76
CA GLN A 63 9.68 -9.10 1.94
C GLN A 63 10.98 -8.29 1.92
N LYS A 64 10.88 -6.96 1.96
CA LYS A 64 12.01 -6.04 2.03
C LYS A 64 12.51 -5.81 3.47
N GLU A 65 12.03 -6.58 4.45
CA GLU A 65 12.42 -6.53 5.87
C GLU A 65 12.04 -5.22 6.58
N TYR A 66 10.86 -4.69 6.28
CA TYR A 66 10.26 -3.56 6.98
C TYR A 66 9.05 -3.98 7.82
N LYS A 67 8.88 -3.33 8.96
CA LYS A 67 7.79 -3.52 9.90
C LYS A 67 6.76 -2.39 9.75
N LEU A 68 5.49 -2.73 9.59
CA LEU A 68 4.38 -1.79 9.69
C LEU A 68 4.22 -1.34 11.15
N VAL A 69 4.37 -0.04 11.41
CA VAL A 69 4.35 0.50 12.77
C VAL A 69 3.25 1.53 13.02
N ALA A 70 2.71 2.14 11.97
CA ALA A 70 1.65 3.14 12.12
C ALA A 70 0.83 3.29 10.83
N THR A 71 -0.33 3.92 10.99
CA THR A 71 -1.12 4.49 9.91
C THR A 71 -1.63 5.86 10.32
N ASN A 72 -1.95 6.72 9.35
CA ASN A 72 -2.57 8.01 9.65
C ASN A 72 -4.02 7.84 10.17
N SER A 73 -4.63 8.93 10.62
CA SER A 73 -5.99 8.92 11.18
C SER A 73 -7.05 8.38 10.22
N LYS A 74 -6.83 8.52 8.93
CA LYS A 74 -7.74 8.04 7.88
C LYS A 74 -7.47 6.60 7.43
N GLY A 75 -6.25 6.08 7.62
CA GLY A 75 -5.89 4.70 7.27
C GLY A 75 -5.41 4.50 5.84
N PHE A 76 -5.05 5.55 5.10
CA PHE A 76 -4.56 5.40 3.73
C PHE A 76 -3.05 5.68 3.56
N ASN A 77 -2.37 6.21 4.57
CA ASN A 77 -0.91 6.27 4.62
C ASN A 77 -0.38 5.27 5.64
N LEU A 78 0.48 4.37 5.20
CA LEU A 78 1.11 3.35 6.01
C LEU A 78 2.57 3.69 6.26
N PHE A 79 3.02 3.53 7.51
CA PHE A 79 4.38 3.84 7.93
C PHE A 79 5.10 2.54 8.26
N PHE A 80 6.22 2.33 7.59
CA PHE A 80 7.07 1.17 7.76
C PHE A 80 8.46 1.59 8.23
N VAL A 81 9.02 0.86 9.16
CA VAL A 81 10.38 1.08 9.68
C VAL A 81 11.24 -0.14 9.38
N ASP A 82 12.48 0.10 8.94
CA ASP A 82 13.47 -0.96 8.73
C ASP A 82 13.56 -1.84 9.98
N ASN A 83 13.54 -3.15 9.81
CA ASN A 83 13.59 -4.09 10.94
C ASN A 83 14.82 -3.88 11.84
N GLN A 84 15.94 -3.41 11.29
CA GLN A 84 17.14 -3.12 12.05
C GLN A 84 16.99 -1.90 12.97
N GLU A 85 16.09 -0.97 12.63
CA GLU A 85 15.83 0.28 13.36
C GLU A 85 14.51 0.23 14.17
N SER A 86 13.78 -0.87 14.09
CA SER A 86 12.39 -0.95 14.54
C SER A 86 12.21 -1.42 15.99
N SER A 87 13.27 -1.60 16.77
CA SER A 87 13.20 -2.15 18.14
C SER A 87 12.32 -1.32 19.10
N ALA A 88 12.27 0.00 18.89
CA ALA A 88 11.46 0.92 19.70
C ALA A 88 9.98 1.01 19.26
N PHE A 89 9.59 0.33 18.18
CA PHE A 89 8.25 0.40 17.61
C PHE A 89 7.54 -0.94 17.69
N GLU A 90 6.32 -0.93 18.16
CA GLU A 90 5.42 -2.08 18.06
C GLU A 90 4.84 -2.18 16.65
N ALA A 91 4.66 -3.40 16.17
CA ALA A 91 3.96 -3.63 14.90
C ALA A 91 2.46 -3.42 15.10
N ILE A 92 1.82 -2.76 14.14
CA ILE A 92 0.36 -2.74 14.06
C ILE A 92 -0.14 -3.83 13.09
N THR A 93 -1.40 -4.22 13.26
CA THR A 93 -2.05 -5.23 12.41
C THR A 93 -2.80 -4.57 11.25
N PRO A 94 -3.03 -5.29 10.14
CA PRO A 94 -3.90 -4.80 9.07
C PRO A 94 -5.30 -4.41 9.55
N ASN A 95 -5.81 -5.09 10.57
CA ASN A 95 -7.13 -4.80 11.13
C ASN A 95 -7.24 -3.39 11.72
N GLU A 96 -6.16 -2.86 12.29
CA GLU A 96 -6.12 -1.48 12.79
C GLU A 96 -6.29 -0.45 11.67
N ILE A 97 -5.85 -0.78 10.45
CA ILE A 97 -6.08 0.04 9.25
C ILE A 97 -7.54 -0.08 8.82
N PHE A 98 -8.04 -1.31 8.69
CA PHE A 98 -9.39 -1.60 8.18
C PHE A 98 -10.50 -1.07 9.06
N GLN A 99 -10.25 -0.89 10.37
CA GLN A 99 -11.20 -0.31 11.31
C GLN A 99 -11.27 1.23 11.25
N LYS A 100 -10.35 1.92 10.59
CA LYS A 100 -10.44 3.37 10.42
C LYS A 100 -11.71 3.75 9.68
N ARG A 101 -12.41 4.79 10.18
CA ARG A 101 -13.69 5.20 9.60
C ARG A 101 -13.58 5.51 8.12
N TYR A 102 -12.62 6.34 7.72
CA TYR A 102 -12.40 6.71 6.32
C TYR A 102 -12.15 5.47 5.46
N PHE A 103 -11.31 4.54 5.92
CA PHE A 103 -11.03 3.30 5.19
C PHE A 103 -12.33 2.52 4.92
N ARG A 104 -13.16 2.33 5.96
CA ARG A 104 -14.45 1.60 5.83
C ARG A 104 -15.43 2.28 4.91
N GLU A 105 -15.49 3.62 4.92
CA GLU A 105 -16.40 4.41 4.08
C GLU A 105 -16.00 4.38 2.61
N HIS A 106 -14.71 4.15 2.29
CA HIS A 106 -14.17 4.13 0.92
C HIS A 106 -13.79 2.72 0.46
N SER A 107 -13.97 1.70 1.31
CA SER A 107 -13.70 0.31 0.95
C SER A 107 -14.95 -0.39 0.42
N GLY A 108 -14.73 -1.35 -0.48
CA GLY A 108 -15.79 -2.21 -1.01
C GLY A 108 -16.17 -1.88 -2.46
N GLY A 109 -16.90 -2.81 -3.05
CA GLY A 109 -17.27 -2.71 -4.47
C GLY A 109 -16.13 -3.08 -5.44
N PHE A 110 -14.94 -3.40 -4.94
CA PHE A 110 -13.84 -3.85 -5.78
C PHE A 110 -14.15 -5.23 -6.38
N ILE A 111 -14.01 -5.33 -7.70
CA ILE A 111 -14.08 -6.58 -8.45
C ILE A 111 -12.75 -6.75 -9.18
N PHE A 112 -12.07 -7.87 -8.92
CA PHE A 112 -10.79 -8.16 -9.57
C PHE A 112 -10.96 -8.32 -11.07
N ASN A 113 -10.09 -7.64 -11.82
CA ASN A 113 -9.95 -7.74 -13.26
C ASN A 113 -8.46 -7.88 -13.59
N ASP A 114 -8.05 -8.98 -14.19
CA ASP A 114 -6.66 -9.28 -14.52
C ASP A 114 -6.10 -8.44 -15.70
N GLU A 115 -6.93 -7.67 -16.38
CA GLU A 115 -6.47 -6.68 -17.36
C GLU A 115 -5.88 -5.44 -16.68
N GLU A 116 -6.41 -5.04 -15.54
CA GLU A 116 -6.06 -3.81 -14.81
C GLU A 116 -5.19 -4.04 -13.58
N TYR A 117 -5.32 -5.21 -12.93
CA TYR A 117 -4.70 -5.47 -11.64
C TYR A 117 -3.78 -6.69 -11.64
N VAL A 118 -2.90 -6.73 -10.63
CA VAL A 118 -2.09 -7.91 -10.28
C VAL A 118 -2.42 -8.28 -8.83
N LYS A 119 -2.64 -9.58 -8.58
CA LYS A 119 -2.76 -10.15 -7.23
C LYS A 119 -1.40 -10.64 -6.70
N PHE A 120 -1.21 -10.52 -5.38
CA PHE A 120 0.01 -10.93 -4.69
C PHE A 120 -0.26 -11.91 -3.55
#